data_8bf60c1e898df5490ea131c857213227
#
_entry.id   8bf60c1e898df5490ea131c857213227
#
_cell.length_a   1.000
_cell.length_b   1.000
_cell.length_c   1.000
_cell.angle_alpha   90.00
_cell.angle_beta   90.00
_cell.angle_gamma   90.00
#
_symmetry.space_group_name_H-M   'P 1'
#
loop_
_entity.id
_entity.type
_entity.pdbx_description
1 polymer ?
#
loop_
_entity_poly.entity_id
_entity_poly.type
_entity_poly.pdbx_seq_one_letter_code
_entity_poly.pdbx_strand_id
1 'polypeptide(L)'
;VEVAEVLGDAALIRRARELAVTMAQAVYDQGLDKDGSVFHESDGAGVFIDPKKHWWAQAEAVVGFYNAYEISGSAHFLTASRRAWDYIEAHVVDKVYGEWHAKLTPGGVPLTAEEDPDAYLVGPWKCPYHNARVCFEMIERLEKHANGKRAL
;
A
#
# COMPACT_ATOMS: atom_id res chain seq x y z
N VAL A 1 -2.11 4.74 14.05
CA VAL A 1 -3.18 5.73 14.36
C VAL A 1 -4.26 5.06 15.20
N GLU A 2 -4.91 4.02 14.71
CA GLU A 2 -6.05 3.34 15.33
C GLU A 2 -5.80 2.89 16.78
N VAL A 3 -4.65 2.29 17.07
CA VAL A 3 -4.27 1.92 18.45
C VAL A 3 -4.24 3.13 19.37
N ALA A 4 -3.73 4.26 18.91
CA ALA A 4 -3.71 5.49 19.68
C ALA A 4 -5.13 6.02 19.95
N GLU A 5 -6.03 5.89 19.00
CA GLU A 5 -7.45 6.27 19.12
C GLU A 5 -8.18 5.39 20.13
N VAL A 6 -7.94 4.07 20.12
CA VAL A 6 -8.50 3.11 21.10
C VAL A 6 -8.01 3.43 22.53
N LEU A 7 -6.74 3.81 22.68
CA LEU A 7 -6.16 4.21 23.97
C LEU A 7 -6.71 5.56 24.49
N GLY A 8 -7.28 6.39 23.62
CA GLY A 8 -7.89 7.66 23.99
C GLY A 8 -6.90 8.76 24.40
N ASP A 9 -5.58 8.57 24.18
CA ASP A 9 -4.57 9.58 24.51
C ASP A 9 -4.45 10.60 23.38
N ALA A 10 -4.94 11.81 23.63
CA ALA A 10 -4.96 12.89 22.65
C ALA A 10 -3.57 13.34 22.16
N ALA A 11 -2.53 13.25 23.00
CA ALA A 11 -1.17 13.59 22.60
C ALA A 11 -0.58 12.51 21.69
N LEU A 12 -0.81 11.26 22.04
CA LEU A 12 -0.39 10.10 21.22
C LEU A 12 -1.12 10.08 19.87
N ILE A 13 -2.43 10.31 19.85
CA ILE A 13 -3.22 10.41 18.61
C ILE A 13 -2.65 11.48 17.67
N ARG A 14 -2.41 12.68 18.17
CA ARG A 14 -1.85 13.79 17.39
C ARG A 14 -0.51 13.41 16.78
N ARG A 15 0.42 12.91 17.63
CA ARG A 15 1.74 12.49 17.19
C ARG A 15 1.71 11.34 16.18
N ALA A 16 0.83 10.34 16.38
CA ALA A 16 0.67 9.23 15.46
C ALA A 16 0.15 9.68 14.09
N ARG A 17 -0.79 10.63 14.07
CA ARG A 17 -1.31 11.21 12.81
C ARG A 17 -0.25 12.03 12.07
N GLU A 18 0.49 12.89 12.76
CA GLU A 18 1.60 13.66 12.18
C GLU A 18 2.65 12.74 11.57
N LEU A 19 3.06 11.70 12.30
CA LEU A 19 4.05 10.73 11.84
C LEU A 19 3.54 9.93 10.64
N ALA A 20 2.27 9.49 10.65
CA ALA A 20 1.68 8.74 9.54
C ALA A 20 1.69 9.56 8.24
N VAL A 21 1.34 10.85 8.29
CA VAL A 21 1.39 11.73 7.11
C VAL A 21 2.84 11.96 6.65
N THR A 22 3.78 12.16 7.59
CA THR A 22 5.20 12.34 7.27
C THR A 22 5.79 11.10 6.58
N MET A 23 5.45 9.89 7.07
CA MET A 23 5.90 8.63 6.46
C MET A 23 5.29 8.46 5.06
N ALA A 24 3.99 8.72 4.90
CA ALA A 24 3.33 8.64 3.60
C ALA A 24 3.93 9.64 2.60
N GLN A 25 4.28 10.86 3.04
CA GLN A 25 4.95 11.85 2.20
C GLN A 25 6.34 11.37 1.76
N ALA A 26 7.12 10.76 2.66
CA ALA A 26 8.43 10.22 2.29
C ALA A 26 8.32 9.12 1.25
N VAL A 27 7.34 8.22 1.38
CA VAL A 27 7.07 7.18 0.35
C VAL A 27 6.59 7.81 -0.96
N TYR A 28 5.74 8.83 -0.90
CA TYR A 28 5.27 9.55 -2.09
C TYR A 28 6.42 10.18 -2.87
N ASP A 29 7.35 10.82 -2.17
CA ASP A 29 8.45 11.58 -2.78
C ASP A 29 9.60 10.69 -3.27
N GLN A 30 9.83 9.53 -2.62
CA GLN A 30 11.02 8.71 -2.84
C GLN A 30 10.73 7.26 -3.25
N GLY A 31 9.59 6.72 -2.86
CA GLY A 31 9.23 5.31 -3.07
C GLY A 31 8.20 5.07 -4.17
N LEU A 32 7.46 6.10 -4.58
CA LEU A 32 6.40 5.97 -5.59
C LEU A 32 6.99 6.03 -7.00
N ASP A 33 6.66 5.04 -7.81
CA ASP A 33 7.03 5.00 -9.22
C ASP A 33 6.00 5.70 -10.11
N LYS A 34 6.39 5.98 -11.36
CA LYS A 34 5.56 6.69 -12.36
C LYS A 34 4.30 5.92 -12.74
N ASP A 35 4.32 4.60 -12.64
CA ASP A 35 3.20 3.72 -12.92
C ASP A 35 2.19 3.62 -11.76
N GLY A 36 2.52 4.17 -10.58
CA GLY A 36 1.69 4.14 -9.38
C GLY A 36 2.07 3.07 -8.37
N SER A 37 3.00 2.19 -8.72
CA SER A 37 3.58 1.21 -7.79
C SER A 37 4.58 1.84 -6.82
N VAL A 38 4.96 1.09 -5.80
CA VAL A 38 6.07 1.47 -4.90
C VAL A 38 7.22 0.48 -5.03
N PHE A 39 8.45 1.00 -4.95
CA PHE A 39 9.65 0.18 -4.87
C PHE A 39 9.75 -0.51 -3.51
N HIS A 40 10.45 -1.65 -3.48
CA HIS A 40 10.56 -2.43 -2.24
C HIS A 40 11.48 -1.74 -1.23
N GLU A 41 12.65 -1.30 -1.65
CA GLU A 41 13.64 -0.75 -0.73
C GLU A 41 14.52 0.33 -1.38
N SER A 42 14.80 1.40 -0.63
CA SER A 42 15.77 2.42 -0.97
C SER A 42 16.63 2.78 0.25
N ASP A 43 17.76 3.43 0.01
CA ASP A 43 18.67 3.93 1.08
C ASP A 43 18.22 5.26 1.69
N GLY A 44 17.09 5.79 1.26
CA GLY A 44 16.58 7.10 1.68
C GLY A 44 17.28 8.30 1.02
N ALA A 45 18.34 8.09 0.24
CA ALA A 45 19.03 9.10 -0.57
C ALA A 45 18.65 9.02 -2.06
N GLY A 46 17.66 8.17 -2.39
CA GLY A 46 17.17 7.98 -3.75
C GLY A 46 17.87 6.87 -4.53
N VAL A 47 18.74 6.10 -3.88
CA VAL A 47 19.33 4.89 -4.47
C VAL A 47 18.47 3.69 -4.08
N PHE A 48 17.95 2.97 -5.06
CA PHE A 48 17.17 1.76 -4.81
C PHE A 48 18.10 0.58 -4.50
N ILE A 49 17.92 -0.02 -3.33
CA ILE A 49 18.58 -1.26 -2.90
C ILE A 49 17.90 -2.46 -3.55
N ASP A 50 16.57 -2.50 -3.48
CA ASP A 50 15.75 -3.46 -4.22
C ASP A 50 14.63 -2.73 -4.96
N PRO A 51 14.77 -2.52 -6.28
CA PRO A 51 13.76 -1.83 -7.10
C PRO A 51 12.59 -2.71 -7.51
N LYS A 52 12.56 -3.98 -7.12
CA LYS A 52 11.44 -4.88 -7.42
C LYS A 52 10.15 -4.40 -6.79
N LYS A 53 9.03 -4.88 -7.31
CA LYS A 53 7.69 -4.57 -6.79
C LYS A 53 7.18 -5.78 -6.01
N HIS A 54 7.16 -5.66 -4.68
CA HIS A 54 6.65 -6.72 -3.81
C HIS A 54 5.15 -6.52 -3.54
N TRP A 55 4.36 -7.59 -3.57
CA TRP A 55 2.90 -7.56 -3.42
C TRP A 55 2.43 -6.86 -2.14
N TRP A 56 3.11 -7.16 -1.03
CA TRP A 56 2.75 -6.61 0.27
C TRP A 56 2.99 -5.11 0.35
N ALA A 57 4.08 -4.61 -0.24
CA ALA A 57 4.38 -3.19 -0.28
C ALA A 57 3.32 -2.41 -1.07
N GLN A 58 2.83 -2.99 -2.18
CA GLN A 58 1.73 -2.39 -2.95
C GLN A 58 0.44 -2.33 -2.12
N ALA A 59 0.09 -3.44 -1.42
CA ALA A 59 -1.07 -3.49 -0.54
C ALA A 59 -1.01 -2.43 0.57
N GLU A 60 0.12 -2.34 1.26
CA GLU A 60 0.31 -1.36 2.33
C GLU A 60 0.34 0.09 1.81
N ALA A 61 0.83 0.33 0.59
CA ALA A 61 0.80 1.65 -0.03
C ALA A 61 -0.63 2.15 -0.26
N VAL A 62 -1.55 1.27 -0.72
CA VAL A 62 -2.96 1.63 -0.88
C VAL A 62 -3.55 2.15 0.42
N VAL A 63 -3.43 1.38 1.50
CA VAL A 63 -3.98 1.74 2.83
C VAL A 63 -3.25 2.95 3.42
N GLY A 64 -1.92 2.98 3.33
CA GLY A 64 -1.09 4.04 3.88
C GLY A 64 -1.39 5.41 3.25
N PHE A 65 -1.47 5.47 1.93
CA PHE A 65 -1.85 6.70 1.23
C PHE A 65 -3.31 7.11 1.49
N TYR A 66 -4.23 6.16 1.53
CA TYR A 66 -5.63 6.47 1.85
C TYR A 66 -5.76 7.03 3.28
N ASN A 67 -5.09 6.42 4.26
CA ASN A 67 -5.04 6.91 5.63
C ASN A 67 -4.43 8.32 5.72
N ALA A 68 -3.36 8.60 4.99
CA ALA A 68 -2.77 9.93 4.92
C ALA A 68 -3.74 10.96 4.32
N TYR A 69 -4.54 10.58 3.32
CA TYR A 69 -5.61 11.41 2.79
C TYR A 69 -6.69 11.70 3.84
N GLU A 70 -7.18 10.70 4.57
CA GLU A 70 -8.19 10.89 5.62
C GLU A 70 -7.71 11.82 6.74
N ILE A 71 -6.41 11.76 7.09
CA ILE A 71 -5.83 12.60 8.14
C ILE A 71 -5.60 14.04 7.65
N SER A 72 -5.05 14.22 6.44
CA SER A 72 -4.55 15.51 5.95
C SER A 72 -5.53 16.25 5.03
N GLY A 73 -6.48 15.56 4.40
CA GLY A 73 -7.33 16.07 3.34
C GLY A 73 -6.61 16.29 1.99
N SER A 74 -5.33 15.93 1.87
CA SER A 74 -4.51 16.21 0.70
C SER A 74 -4.79 15.25 -0.45
N ALA A 75 -5.37 15.75 -1.53
CA ALA A 75 -5.87 14.95 -2.66
C ALA A 75 -4.79 14.13 -3.39
N HIS A 76 -3.51 14.52 -3.32
CA HIS A 76 -2.44 13.75 -3.95
C HIS A 76 -2.28 12.35 -3.32
N PHE A 77 -2.53 12.20 -2.00
CA PHE A 77 -2.52 10.90 -1.35
C PHE A 77 -3.67 10.01 -1.81
N LEU A 78 -4.87 10.58 -2.01
CA LEU A 78 -5.99 9.81 -2.58
C LEU A 78 -5.66 9.33 -4.00
N THR A 79 -5.03 10.20 -4.80
CA THR A 79 -4.59 9.85 -6.15
C THR A 79 -3.52 8.75 -6.12
N ALA A 80 -2.55 8.83 -5.20
CA ALA A 80 -1.52 7.80 -5.03
C ALA A 80 -2.12 6.46 -4.60
N SER A 81 -3.05 6.44 -3.65
CA SER A 81 -3.77 5.24 -3.22
C SER A 81 -4.50 4.57 -4.39
N ARG A 82 -5.24 5.35 -5.19
CA ARG A 82 -5.95 4.83 -6.37
C ARG A 82 -4.99 4.26 -7.42
N ARG A 83 -3.92 4.97 -7.74
CA ARG A 83 -2.92 4.49 -8.70
C ARG A 83 -2.21 3.22 -8.24
N ALA A 84 -1.94 3.09 -6.93
CA ALA A 84 -1.39 1.86 -6.36
C ALA A 84 -2.38 0.70 -6.50
N TRP A 85 -3.68 0.93 -6.30
CA TRP A 85 -4.71 -0.07 -6.56
C TRP A 85 -4.82 -0.45 -8.04
N ASP A 86 -4.84 0.53 -8.94
CA ASP A 86 -4.88 0.30 -10.38
C ASP A 86 -3.68 -0.55 -10.85
N TYR A 87 -2.48 -0.29 -10.27
CA TYR A 87 -1.30 -1.11 -10.50
C TYR A 87 -1.46 -2.55 -10.00
N ILE A 88 -2.02 -2.74 -8.81
CA ILE A 88 -2.31 -4.06 -8.26
C ILE A 88 -3.21 -4.85 -9.21
N GLU A 89 -4.31 -4.26 -9.64
CA GLU A 89 -5.25 -4.91 -10.54
C GLU A 89 -4.64 -5.24 -11.91
N ALA A 90 -3.79 -4.38 -12.43
CA ALA A 90 -3.19 -4.56 -13.75
C ALA A 90 -2.04 -5.57 -13.77
N HIS A 91 -1.21 -5.61 -12.70
CA HIS A 91 0.08 -6.30 -12.72
C HIS A 91 0.26 -7.34 -11.61
N VAL A 92 -0.30 -7.09 -10.41
CA VAL A 92 -0.03 -7.93 -9.24
C VAL A 92 -1.00 -9.10 -9.15
N VAL A 93 -2.26 -8.90 -9.50
CA VAL A 93 -3.28 -9.97 -9.47
C VAL A 93 -3.03 -10.96 -10.60
N ASP A 94 -2.81 -12.23 -10.24
CA ASP A 94 -2.78 -13.33 -11.21
C ASP A 94 -4.20 -13.63 -11.69
N LYS A 95 -4.49 -13.31 -12.94
CA LYS A 95 -5.82 -13.49 -13.54
C LYS A 95 -6.13 -14.94 -13.88
N VAL A 96 -5.12 -15.83 -13.82
CA VAL A 96 -5.28 -17.27 -14.14
C VAL A 96 -5.58 -18.06 -12.87
N TYR A 97 -4.80 -17.86 -11.81
CA TYR A 97 -4.91 -18.63 -10.57
C TYR A 97 -5.59 -17.90 -9.43
N GLY A 98 -5.84 -16.59 -9.57
CA GLY A 98 -6.65 -15.82 -8.64
C GLY A 98 -5.92 -15.32 -7.38
N GLU A 99 -4.63 -15.58 -7.26
CA GLU A 99 -3.78 -15.04 -6.18
C GLU A 99 -2.94 -13.86 -6.71
N TRP A 100 -2.15 -13.22 -5.88
CA TRP A 100 -1.25 -12.15 -6.26
C TRP A 100 0.16 -12.67 -6.50
N HIS A 101 0.83 -12.22 -7.56
CA HIS A 101 2.25 -12.47 -7.78
C HIS A 101 3.07 -11.86 -6.64
N ALA A 102 3.99 -12.64 -6.04
CA ALA A 102 4.76 -12.21 -4.87
C ALA A 102 5.71 -11.06 -5.20
N LYS A 103 6.39 -11.18 -6.34
CA LYS A 103 7.41 -10.22 -6.78
C LYS A 103 7.29 -9.98 -8.27
N LEU A 104 7.50 -8.72 -8.65
CA LEU A 104 7.58 -8.31 -10.05
C LEU A 104 8.89 -7.58 -10.28
N THR A 105 9.36 -7.59 -11.52
CA THR A 105 10.46 -6.74 -11.97
C THR A 105 10.14 -5.26 -11.75
N PRO A 106 11.12 -4.34 -11.81
CA PRO A 106 10.84 -2.90 -11.83
C PRO A 106 9.87 -2.47 -12.93
N GLY A 107 9.83 -3.20 -14.04
CA GLY A 107 8.90 -2.96 -15.16
C GLY A 107 7.53 -3.61 -15.03
N GLY A 108 7.20 -4.21 -13.87
CA GLY A 108 5.87 -4.78 -13.61
C GLY A 108 5.62 -6.16 -14.20
N VAL A 109 6.66 -6.91 -14.57
CA VAL A 109 6.54 -8.29 -15.05
C VAL A 109 6.70 -9.25 -13.87
N PRO A 110 5.76 -10.18 -13.64
CA PRO A 110 5.89 -11.20 -12.58
C PRO A 110 7.17 -12.02 -12.73
N LEU A 111 7.88 -12.22 -11.62
CA LEU A 111 9.04 -13.10 -11.55
C LEU A 111 8.58 -14.56 -11.36
N THR A 112 9.35 -15.47 -11.97
CA THR A 112 9.18 -16.92 -11.79
C THR A 112 10.05 -17.44 -10.64
N ALA A 113 9.79 -18.66 -10.16
CA ALA A 113 10.59 -19.30 -9.12
C ALA A 113 12.04 -19.60 -9.56
N GLU A 114 12.30 -19.68 -10.89
CA GLU A 114 13.64 -19.83 -11.43
C GLU A 114 14.44 -18.53 -11.38
N GLU A 115 13.76 -17.37 -11.53
CA GLU A 115 14.38 -16.04 -11.49
C GLU A 115 14.57 -15.54 -10.04
N ASP A 116 13.65 -15.89 -9.15
CA ASP A 116 13.71 -15.55 -7.73
C ASP A 116 13.02 -16.66 -6.91
N PRO A 117 13.76 -17.41 -6.08
CA PRO A 117 13.20 -18.54 -5.32
C PRO A 117 12.03 -18.17 -4.38
N ASP A 118 11.89 -16.89 -4.04
CA ASP A 118 10.79 -16.40 -3.22
C ASP A 118 9.61 -15.85 -4.04
N ALA A 119 9.64 -15.96 -5.38
CA ALA A 119 8.56 -15.51 -6.26
C ALA A 119 7.44 -16.54 -6.42
N TYR A 120 7.01 -17.15 -5.33
CA TYR A 120 5.91 -18.13 -5.31
C TYR A 120 4.56 -17.45 -5.06
N LEU A 121 3.47 -18.06 -5.55
CA LEU A 121 2.12 -17.55 -5.33
C LEU A 121 1.67 -17.76 -3.87
N VAL A 122 2.06 -18.87 -3.24
CA VAL A 122 1.78 -19.20 -1.84
C VAL A 122 3.01 -19.88 -1.24
N GLY A 123 3.38 -19.48 -0.02
CA GLY A 123 4.57 -20.04 0.63
C GLY A 123 4.75 -19.52 2.07
N PRO A 124 5.89 -19.84 2.71
CA PRO A 124 6.12 -19.51 4.12
C PRO A 124 5.97 -18.03 4.47
N TRP A 125 6.37 -17.14 3.55
CA TRP A 125 6.33 -15.68 3.73
C TRP A 125 5.25 -15.00 2.90
N LYS A 126 4.58 -15.72 2.01
CA LYS A 126 3.47 -15.21 1.22
C LYS A 126 2.19 -15.96 1.53
N CYS A 127 1.34 -15.30 2.28
CA CYS A 127 -0.01 -15.74 2.63
C CYS A 127 -1.00 -14.59 2.31
N PRO A 128 -2.32 -14.83 2.36
CA PRO A 128 -3.31 -13.82 2.02
C PRO A 128 -3.47 -12.68 3.06
N TYR A 129 -2.51 -12.50 3.98
CA TYR A 129 -2.59 -11.48 5.02
C TYR A 129 -2.69 -10.06 4.45
N HIS A 130 -1.70 -9.63 3.66
CA HIS A 130 -1.65 -8.26 3.16
C HIS A 130 -2.73 -7.97 2.11
N ASN A 131 -2.96 -8.88 1.16
CA ASN A 131 -3.98 -8.71 0.13
C ASN A 131 -5.40 -8.77 0.68
N ALA A 132 -5.71 -9.69 1.60
CA ALA A 132 -7.02 -9.72 2.26
C ALA A 132 -7.21 -8.49 3.16
N ARG A 133 -6.18 -8.10 3.93
CA ARG A 133 -6.23 -6.94 4.80
C ARG A 133 -6.52 -5.65 4.02
N VAL A 134 -5.81 -5.39 2.93
CA VAL A 134 -6.09 -4.18 2.12
C VAL A 134 -7.52 -4.15 1.61
N CYS A 135 -8.07 -5.28 1.16
CA CYS A 135 -9.45 -5.36 0.68
C CYS A 135 -10.43 -5.02 1.80
N PHE A 136 -10.32 -5.65 2.97
CA PHE A 136 -11.22 -5.40 4.10
C PHE A 136 -11.10 -3.97 4.62
N GLU A 137 -9.90 -3.47 4.82
CA GLU A 137 -9.65 -2.08 5.25
C GLU A 137 -10.28 -1.07 4.28
N MET A 138 -10.06 -1.25 2.99
CA MET A 138 -10.59 -0.31 2.00
C MET A 138 -12.11 -0.38 1.87
N ILE A 139 -12.72 -1.57 1.93
CA ILE A 139 -14.18 -1.71 1.94
C ILE A 139 -14.76 -0.94 3.13
N GLU A 140 -14.25 -1.18 4.34
CA GLU A 140 -14.74 -0.51 5.56
C GLU A 140 -14.59 1.02 5.49
N ARG A 141 -13.44 1.52 5.05
CA ARG A 141 -13.18 2.96 4.92
C ARG A 141 -14.06 3.62 3.87
N LEU A 142 -14.23 3.00 2.71
CA LEU A 142 -15.08 3.51 1.63
C LEU A 142 -16.57 3.50 2.01
N GLU A 143 -17.04 2.48 2.72
CA GLU A 143 -18.39 2.44 3.24
C GLU A 143 -18.67 3.53 4.28
N LYS A 144 -17.75 3.76 5.22
CA LYS A 144 -17.83 4.85 6.17
C LYS A 144 -17.90 6.21 5.47
N HIS A 145 -17.06 6.40 4.46
CA HIS A 145 -17.04 7.64 3.68
C HIS A 145 -18.33 7.86 2.88
N ALA A 146 -18.88 6.81 2.26
CA ALA A 146 -20.14 6.88 1.53
C ALA A 146 -21.32 7.18 2.46
N ASN A 147 -21.36 6.55 3.64
CA ASN A 147 -22.41 6.76 4.63
C ASN A 147 -22.33 8.14 5.29
N GLY A 148 -21.13 8.68 5.55
CA GLY A 148 -20.91 10.03 6.03
C GLY A 148 -21.39 11.12 5.06
N LYS A 149 -21.30 10.89 3.76
CA LYS A 149 -21.84 11.78 2.72
C LYS A 149 -23.37 11.72 2.56
N ARG A 150 -24.01 10.63 3.00
CA ARG A 150 -25.48 10.49 2.97
C ARG A 150 -26.15 11.10 4.18
N ALA A 151 -25.41 11.43 5.22
CA ALA A 151 -25.91 12.00 6.47
C ALA A 151 -25.86 13.54 6.51
N LEU A 152 -25.42 14.19 5.42
CA LEU A 152 -25.41 15.64 5.20
C LEU A 152 -26.42 16.02 4.11
#